data_a5d7affd0e09b129239e022a7c160239
#
_entry.id   a5d7affd0e09b129239e022a7c160239
#
_cell.length_a   1.000
_cell.length_b   1.000
_cell.length_c   1.000
_cell.angle_alpha   90.00
_cell.angle_beta   90.00
_cell.angle_gamma   90.00
#
_symmetry.space_group_name_H-M   'P 1'
#
loop_
_entity.id
_entity.type
_entity.pdbx_description
1 polymer ?
#
loop_
_entity_poly.entity_id
_entity_poly.type
_entity_poly.pdbx_seq_one_letter_code
_entity_poly.pdbx_strand_id
1 'polypeptide(L)'
;SKKDDIISTALRLFNSHSYNSIGVDRIISESGVAKMTFYKYFPSKAKLIEECLNKRNMNIQESLEAAIAECQPQNYIDHIKTIFFWYDAWFHTEDFNGCMFQKAVEEISKLYPSTIRPAIEYKEWLTGKLKTALEGLGIQQAIQLATLLASLLDGMTIQAQIDTNTVKIEDYWKRVQQLIQLELLNA
;
A
#
# COMPACT_ATOMS: atom_id res chain seq x y z
N SER A 1 -5.57 -11.46 19.90
CA SER A 1 -6.98 -11.86 20.12
C SER A 1 -7.46 -12.77 19.02
N LYS A 2 -8.57 -13.50 19.23
CA LYS A 2 -9.16 -14.35 18.19
C LYS A 2 -9.51 -13.58 16.91
N LYS A 3 -9.90 -12.31 17.03
CA LYS A 3 -10.11 -11.43 15.89
C LYS A 3 -8.79 -11.19 15.13
N ASP A 4 -7.71 -10.94 15.85
CA ASP A 4 -6.39 -10.72 15.24
C ASP A 4 -5.84 -11.99 14.59
N ASP A 5 -6.11 -13.16 15.18
CA ASP A 5 -5.71 -14.46 14.61
C ASP A 5 -6.41 -14.69 13.26
N ILE A 6 -7.69 -14.34 13.15
CA ILE A 6 -8.45 -14.43 11.89
C ILE A 6 -7.87 -13.43 10.86
N ILE A 7 -7.66 -12.17 11.25
CA ILE A 7 -7.14 -11.13 10.35
C ILE A 7 -5.74 -11.50 9.84
N SER A 8 -4.84 -11.91 10.72
CA SER A 8 -3.47 -12.27 10.32
C SER A 8 -3.44 -13.47 9.38
N THR A 9 -4.26 -14.49 9.64
CA THR A 9 -4.41 -15.66 8.77
C THR A 9 -4.97 -15.25 7.40
N ALA A 10 -6.04 -14.45 7.39
CA ALA A 10 -6.67 -13.98 6.17
C ALA A 10 -5.72 -13.09 5.34
N LEU A 11 -4.98 -12.17 5.98
CA LEU A 11 -3.99 -11.33 5.31
C LEU A 11 -2.91 -12.18 4.61
N ARG A 12 -2.37 -13.17 5.29
CA ARG A 12 -1.37 -14.08 4.72
C ARG A 12 -1.93 -14.82 3.51
N LEU A 13 -3.14 -15.35 3.60
CA LEU A 13 -3.78 -16.10 2.52
C LEU A 13 -4.13 -15.20 1.34
N PHE A 14 -4.72 -14.03 1.57
CA PHE A 14 -5.07 -13.08 0.53
C PHE A 14 -3.85 -12.40 -0.11
N ASN A 15 -2.73 -12.32 0.61
CA ASN A 15 -1.49 -11.83 0.03
C ASN A 15 -0.90 -12.83 -0.98
N SER A 16 -0.96 -14.13 -0.70
CA SER A 16 -0.33 -15.17 -1.52
C SER A 16 -1.26 -15.82 -2.56
N HIS A 17 -2.57 -15.56 -2.50
CA HIS A 17 -3.58 -16.12 -3.39
C HIS A 17 -4.57 -15.04 -3.85
N SER A 18 -5.35 -15.34 -4.88
CA SER A 18 -6.46 -14.45 -5.26
C SER A 18 -7.55 -14.43 -4.18
N TYR A 19 -8.25 -13.32 -4.02
CA TYR A 19 -9.34 -13.21 -3.05
C TYR A 19 -10.43 -14.25 -3.29
N ASN A 20 -10.74 -14.52 -4.55
CA ASN A 20 -11.80 -15.46 -4.93
C ASN A 20 -11.41 -16.92 -4.70
N SER A 21 -10.13 -17.25 -4.66
CA SER A 21 -9.65 -18.62 -4.45
C SER A 21 -9.62 -19.06 -2.98
N ILE A 22 -9.70 -18.11 -2.04
CA ILE A 22 -9.67 -18.38 -0.61
C ILE A 22 -11.11 -18.37 -0.06
N GLY A 23 -11.60 -19.54 0.31
CA GLY A 23 -12.89 -19.67 0.99
C GLY A 23 -12.79 -19.39 2.49
N VAL A 24 -13.92 -18.97 3.08
CA VAL A 24 -14.02 -18.68 4.53
C VAL A 24 -13.70 -19.92 5.37
N ASP A 25 -14.09 -21.12 4.94
CA ASP A 25 -13.82 -22.34 5.68
C ASP A 25 -12.31 -22.63 5.82
N ARG A 26 -11.50 -22.31 4.81
CA ARG A 26 -10.04 -22.39 4.89
C ARG A 26 -9.47 -21.42 5.93
N ILE A 27 -9.96 -20.21 5.95
CA ILE A 27 -9.53 -19.20 6.94
C ILE A 27 -9.88 -19.65 8.36
N ILE A 28 -11.09 -20.15 8.57
CA ILE A 28 -11.53 -20.72 9.86
C ILE A 28 -10.60 -21.84 10.28
N SER A 29 -10.35 -22.79 9.39
CA SER A 29 -9.47 -23.94 9.67
C SER A 29 -8.05 -23.51 10.03
N GLU A 30 -7.44 -22.65 9.23
CA GLU A 30 -6.05 -22.24 9.43
C GLU A 30 -5.85 -21.25 10.60
N SER A 31 -6.88 -20.47 10.95
CA SER A 31 -6.83 -19.55 12.10
C SER A 31 -7.02 -20.27 13.45
N GLY A 32 -7.49 -21.52 13.42
CA GLY A 32 -7.78 -22.29 14.63
C GLY A 32 -8.95 -21.74 15.46
N VAL A 33 -9.79 -20.89 14.88
CA VAL A 33 -10.93 -20.26 15.54
C VAL A 33 -12.21 -21.03 15.23
N ALA A 34 -13.08 -21.19 16.23
CA ALA A 34 -14.37 -21.86 16.02
C ALA A 34 -15.25 -21.08 15.03
N LYS A 35 -15.99 -21.81 14.19
CA LYS A 35 -16.85 -21.24 13.13
C LYS A 35 -17.82 -20.18 13.66
N MET A 36 -18.46 -20.42 14.79
CA MET A 36 -19.36 -19.43 15.42
C MET A 36 -18.61 -18.17 15.85
N THR A 37 -17.40 -18.31 16.36
CA THR A 37 -16.55 -17.17 16.74
C THR A 37 -16.16 -16.35 15.53
N PHE A 38 -15.82 -17.00 14.43
CA PHE A 38 -15.53 -16.33 13.16
C PHE A 38 -16.70 -15.45 12.72
N TYR A 39 -17.90 -16.02 12.58
CA TYR A 39 -19.08 -15.28 12.11
C TYR A 39 -19.57 -14.20 13.09
N LYS A 40 -19.21 -14.30 14.37
CA LYS A 40 -19.44 -13.22 15.34
C LYS A 40 -18.63 -11.96 15.00
N TYR A 41 -17.39 -12.13 14.53
CA TYR A 41 -16.52 -11.00 14.14
C TYR A 41 -16.75 -10.57 12.70
N PHE A 42 -16.94 -11.51 11.80
CA PHE A 42 -17.02 -11.28 10.37
C PHE A 42 -18.26 -11.94 9.78
N PRO A 43 -19.37 -11.20 9.66
CA PRO A 43 -20.63 -11.76 9.15
C PRO A 43 -20.58 -12.13 7.68
N SER A 44 -19.58 -11.61 6.93
CA SER A 44 -19.40 -11.90 5.50
C SER A 44 -17.91 -11.88 5.12
N LYS A 45 -17.57 -12.54 4.01
CA LYS A 45 -16.23 -12.49 3.42
C LYS A 45 -15.85 -11.07 3.01
N ALA A 46 -16.80 -10.29 2.48
CA ALA A 46 -16.59 -8.89 2.12
C ALA A 46 -16.14 -8.07 3.34
N LYS A 47 -16.79 -8.25 4.50
CA LYS A 47 -16.42 -7.55 5.73
C LYS A 47 -15.03 -7.96 6.23
N LEU A 48 -14.70 -9.24 6.13
CA LEU A 48 -13.35 -9.72 6.46
C LEU A 48 -12.29 -9.08 5.56
N ILE A 49 -12.51 -9.05 4.25
CA ILE A 49 -11.57 -8.45 3.30
C ILE A 49 -11.39 -6.95 3.58
N GLU A 50 -12.49 -6.24 3.83
CA GLU A 50 -12.45 -4.82 4.22
C GLU A 50 -11.58 -4.58 5.46
N GLU A 51 -11.78 -5.37 6.51
CA GLU A 51 -10.98 -5.28 7.74
C GLU A 51 -9.50 -5.67 7.52
N CYS A 52 -9.24 -6.65 6.66
CA CYS A 52 -7.87 -7.02 6.26
C CYS A 52 -7.17 -5.86 5.53
N LEU A 53 -7.86 -5.20 4.61
CA LEU A 53 -7.31 -4.06 3.87
C LEU A 53 -7.10 -2.84 4.79
N ASN A 54 -8.01 -2.59 5.72
CA ASN A 54 -7.84 -1.57 6.75
C ASN A 54 -6.59 -1.84 7.60
N LYS A 55 -6.42 -3.09 8.05
CA LYS A 55 -5.24 -3.48 8.82
C LYS A 55 -3.96 -3.33 8.00
N ARG A 56 -3.98 -3.71 6.72
CA ARG A 56 -2.86 -3.53 5.80
C ARG A 56 -2.51 -2.04 5.65
N ASN A 57 -3.52 -1.19 5.47
CA ASN A 57 -3.35 0.26 5.39
C ASN A 57 -2.66 0.82 6.66
N MET A 58 -3.15 0.46 7.84
CA MET A 58 -2.54 0.87 9.10
C MET A 58 -1.07 0.44 9.20
N ASN A 59 -0.76 -0.82 8.87
CA ASN A 59 0.59 -1.35 8.94
C ASN A 59 1.55 -0.60 7.99
N ILE A 60 1.10 -0.27 6.78
CA ILE A 60 1.91 0.50 5.83
C ILE A 60 2.15 1.92 6.34
N GLN A 61 1.10 2.58 6.83
CA GLN A 61 1.21 3.94 7.36
C GLN A 61 2.19 4.00 8.54
N GLU A 62 2.07 3.09 9.50
CA GLU A 62 2.98 3.01 10.65
C GLU A 62 4.43 2.79 10.21
N SER A 63 4.64 1.87 9.27
CA SER A 63 5.99 1.56 8.75
C SER A 63 6.60 2.73 7.99
N LEU A 64 5.85 3.37 7.10
CA LEU A 64 6.31 4.53 6.33
C LEU A 64 6.56 5.74 7.22
N GLU A 65 5.68 6.02 8.17
CA GLU A 65 5.87 7.14 9.10
C GLU A 65 7.08 6.93 10.00
N ALA A 66 7.32 5.70 10.46
CA ALA A 66 8.53 5.37 11.21
C ALA A 66 9.80 5.61 10.38
N ALA A 67 9.79 5.20 9.11
CA ALA A 67 10.93 5.42 8.21
C ALA A 67 11.17 6.92 7.94
N ILE A 68 10.12 7.69 7.70
CA ILE A 68 10.20 9.15 7.50
C ILE A 68 10.70 9.85 8.76
N ALA A 69 10.30 9.39 9.94
CA ALA A 69 10.72 9.96 11.22
C ALA A 69 12.24 9.87 11.46
N GLU A 70 12.94 8.95 10.79
CA GLU A 70 14.40 8.86 10.81
C GLU A 70 15.09 9.99 10.01
N CYS A 71 14.36 10.66 9.12
CA CYS A 71 14.88 11.80 8.37
C CYS A 71 14.90 13.06 9.22
N GLN A 72 15.75 14.03 8.85
CA GLN A 72 15.66 15.36 9.42
C GLN A 72 14.28 15.99 9.10
N PRO A 73 13.62 16.65 10.07
CA PRO A 73 12.22 17.08 9.90
C PRO A 73 11.93 17.98 8.70
N GLN A 74 12.92 18.78 8.28
CA GLN A 74 12.76 19.70 7.14
C GLN A 74 13.48 19.23 5.87
N ASN A 75 14.05 18.06 5.88
CA ASN A 75 14.66 17.47 4.69
C ASN A 75 13.61 16.74 3.88
N TYR A 76 12.72 17.52 3.25
CA TYR A 76 11.56 17.00 2.52
C TYR A 76 11.92 16.14 1.31
N ILE A 77 13.08 16.39 0.69
CA ILE A 77 13.57 15.53 -0.40
C ILE A 77 13.87 14.12 0.10
N ASP A 78 14.43 13.99 1.30
CA ASP A 78 14.67 12.70 1.93
C ASP A 78 13.36 12.01 2.35
N HIS A 79 12.33 12.75 2.71
CA HIS A 79 11.01 12.19 2.98
C HIS A 79 10.45 11.48 1.73
N ILE A 80 10.55 12.14 0.58
CA ILE A 80 10.09 11.56 -0.70
C ILE A 80 10.95 10.36 -1.08
N LYS A 81 12.28 10.50 -0.98
CA LYS A 81 13.22 9.40 -1.23
C LYS A 81 12.91 8.18 -0.37
N THR A 82 12.66 8.41 0.93
CA THR A 82 12.32 7.34 1.88
C THR A 82 11.07 6.58 1.45
N ILE A 83 10.05 7.26 0.91
CA ILE A 83 8.85 6.59 0.39
C ILE A 83 9.21 5.68 -0.78
N PHE A 84 9.99 6.15 -1.76
CA PHE A 84 10.39 5.36 -2.91
C PHE A 84 11.26 4.16 -2.52
N PHE A 85 12.22 4.35 -1.61
CA PHE A 85 13.09 3.28 -1.15
C PHE A 85 12.39 2.28 -0.24
N TRP A 86 11.34 2.71 0.48
CA TRP A 86 10.46 1.80 1.23
C TRP A 86 9.74 0.83 0.28
N TYR A 87 9.23 1.33 -0.84
CA TYR A 87 8.61 0.49 -1.87
C TYR A 87 9.60 -0.50 -2.46
N ASP A 88 10.81 -0.05 -2.79
CA ASP A 88 11.86 -0.92 -3.31
C ASP A 88 12.22 -2.04 -2.32
N ALA A 89 12.39 -1.71 -1.05
CA ALA A 89 12.63 -2.70 0.00
C ALA A 89 11.49 -3.72 0.07
N TRP A 90 10.24 -3.28 -0.02
CA TRP A 90 9.08 -4.16 -0.05
C TRP A 90 9.08 -5.09 -1.26
N PHE A 91 9.44 -4.59 -2.45
CA PHE A 91 9.54 -5.42 -3.65
C PHE A 91 10.52 -6.60 -3.52
N HIS A 92 11.49 -6.49 -2.62
CA HIS A 92 12.53 -7.51 -2.38
C HIS A 92 12.23 -8.41 -1.18
N THR A 93 11.09 -8.26 -0.53
CA THR A 93 10.69 -9.19 0.54
C THR A 93 10.21 -10.50 -0.04
N GLU A 94 10.39 -11.61 0.71
CA GLU A 94 9.98 -12.94 0.27
C GLU A 94 8.47 -13.07 0.05
N ASP A 95 7.67 -12.31 0.79
CA ASP A 95 6.22 -12.34 0.73
C ASP A 95 5.63 -11.30 -0.24
N PHE A 96 6.46 -10.61 -1.01
CA PHE A 96 5.99 -9.66 -2.03
C PHE A 96 5.21 -10.38 -3.14
N ASN A 97 3.95 -10.04 -3.28
CA ASN A 97 3.02 -10.56 -4.31
C ASN A 97 2.15 -9.46 -4.92
N GLY A 98 2.70 -8.26 -5.03
CA GLY A 98 1.96 -7.10 -5.54
C GLY A 98 1.15 -6.39 -4.46
N CYS A 99 0.39 -5.39 -4.88
CA CYS A 99 -0.41 -4.54 -4.00
C CYS A 99 -1.78 -5.16 -3.72
N MET A 100 -2.08 -5.43 -2.45
CA MET A 100 -3.36 -6.00 -2.03
C MET A 100 -4.55 -5.10 -2.38
N PHE A 101 -4.37 -3.78 -2.41
CA PHE A 101 -5.41 -2.82 -2.78
C PHE A 101 -5.72 -2.88 -4.28
N GLN A 102 -4.71 -2.86 -5.13
CA GLN A 102 -4.88 -3.00 -6.58
C GLN A 102 -5.58 -4.32 -6.93
N LYS A 103 -5.12 -5.39 -6.30
CA LYS A 103 -5.69 -6.74 -6.44
C LYS A 103 -7.16 -6.79 -6.05
N ALA A 104 -7.53 -6.13 -4.94
CA ALA A 104 -8.93 -6.05 -4.51
C ALA A 104 -9.79 -5.27 -5.52
N VAL A 105 -9.28 -4.16 -6.06
CA VAL A 105 -9.98 -3.39 -7.09
C VAL A 105 -10.23 -4.24 -8.34
N GLU A 106 -9.23 -4.99 -8.79
CA GLU A 106 -9.34 -5.81 -10.00
C GLU A 106 -10.24 -7.04 -9.82
N GLU A 107 -10.06 -7.78 -8.73
CA GLU A 107 -10.68 -9.08 -8.55
C GLU A 107 -12.09 -9.03 -7.97
N ILE A 108 -12.35 -8.11 -7.03
CA ILE A 108 -13.56 -8.19 -6.18
C ILE A 108 -14.37 -6.90 -6.07
N SER A 109 -13.94 -5.80 -6.64
CA SER A 109 -14.62 -4.50 -6.46
C SER A 109 -16.06 -4.50 -6.99
N LYS A 110 -16.35 -5.25 -8.05
CA LYS A 110 -17.70 -5.39 -8.59
C LYS A 110 -18.59 -6.28 -7.72
N LEU A 111 -18.01 -7.31 -7.11
CA LEU A 111 -18.74 -8.25 -6.24
C LEU A 111 -18.92 -7.68 -4.84
N TYR A 112 -17.89 -7.02 -4.31
CA TYR A 112 -17.85 -6.43 -2.96
C TYR A 112 -17.43 -4.96 -3.03
N PRO A 113 -18.34 -4.03 -3.41
CA PRO A 113 -17.99 -2.62 -3.62
C PRO A 113 -17.39 -1.92 -2.39
N SER A 114 -17.74 -2.36 -1.18
CA SER A 114 -17.20 -1.79 0.07
C SER A 114 -15.69 -1.99 0.23
N THR A 115 -15.11 -2.96 -0.48
CA THR A 115 -13.66 -3.23 -0.42
C THR A 115 -12.80 -2.19 -1.14
N ILE A 116 -13.40 -1.32 -1.95
CA ILE A 116 -12.69 -0.21 -2.60
C ILE A 116 -12.31 0.88 -1.59
N ARG A 117 -13.11 1.10 -0.55
CA ARG A 117 -12.90 2.20 0.40
C ARG A 117 -11.50 2.18 1.04
N PRO A 118 -11.00 1.07 1.58
CA PRO A 118 -9.62 1.02 2.10
C PRO A 118 -8.56 1.37 1.06
N ALA A 119 -8.76 1.00 -0.21
CA ALA A 119 -7.86 1.34 -1.31
C ALA A 119 -7.86 2.86 -1.57
N ILE A 120 -9.02 3.51 -1.56
CA ILE A 120 -9.16 4.96 -1.70
C ILE A 120 -8.44 5.67 -0.54
N GLU A 121 -8.71 5.26 0.70
CA GLU A 121 -8.13 5.85 1.90
C GLU A 121 -6.60 5.74 1.91
N TYR A 122 -6.06 4.58 1.52
CA TYR A 122 -4.62 4.40 1.38
C TYR A 122 -4.02 5.33 0.33
N LYS A 123 -4.65 5.44 -0.83
CA LYS A 123 -4.18 6.28 -1.92
C LYS A 123 -4.22 7.77 -1.56
N GLU A 124 -5.26 8.21 -0.90
CA GLU A 124 -5.39 9.58 -0.40
C GLU A 124 -4.31 9.90 0.64
N TRP A 125 -4.05 8.98 1.56
CA TRP A 125 -3.01 9.14 2.56
C TRP A 125 -1.62 9.25 1.92
N LEU A 126 -1.27 8.34 1.00
CA LEU A 126 0.04 8.34 0.32
C LEU A 126 0.24 9.62 -0.49
N THR A 127 -0.76 9.99 -1.30
CA THR A 127 -0.72 11.23 -2.09
C THR A 127 -0.60 12.46 -1.18
N GLY A 128 -1.28 12.47 -0.04
CA GLY A 128 -1.18 13.52 0.97
C GLY A 128 0.22 13.64 1.58
N LYS A 129 0.88 12.52 1.85
CA LYS A 129 2.27 12.51 2.34
C LYS A 129 3.25 13.09 1.32
N LEU A 130 3.12 12.68 0.07
CA LEU A 130 3.92 13.23 -1.03
C LEU A 130 3.65 14.72 -1.22
N LYS A 131 2.39 15.13 -1.23
CA LYS A 131 1.98 16.54 -1.33
C LYS A 131 2.62 17.39 -0.24
N THR A 132 2.53 16.97 1.01
CA THR A 132 3.09 17.71 2.15
C THR A 132 4.60 17.93 1.99
N ALA A 133 5.34 16.90 1.57
CA ALA A 133 6.77 17.01 1.33
C ALA A 133 7.09 17.95 0.15
N LEU A 134 6.33 17.87 -0.94
CA LEU A 134 6.50 18.75 -2.10
C LEU A 134 6.17 20.21 -1.78
N GLU A 135 5.15 20.46 -0.98
CA GLU A 135 4.83 21.81 -0.47
C GLU A 135 5.98 22.35 0.40
N GLY A 136 6.55 21.50 1.24
CA GLY A 136 7.72 21.84 2.04
C GLY A 136 8.92 22.24 1.21
N LEU A 137 9.08 21.70 0.00
CA LEU A 137 10.11 22.09 -0.96
C LEU A 137 9.78 23.41 -1.71
N GLY A 138 8.57 23.94 -1.58
CA GLY A 138 8.13 25.17 -2.24
C GLY A 138 7.40 24.97 -3.57
N ILE A 139 6.98 23.74 -3.89
CA ILE A 139 6.22 23.45 -5.11
C ILE A 139 4.78 23.88 -4.92
N GLN A 140 4.29 24.78 -5.79
CA GLN A 140 2.96 25.38 -5.65
C GLN A 140 1.84 24.45 -6.08
N GLN A 141 2.04 23.68 -7.15
CA GLN A 141 1.05 22.70 -7.65
C GLN A 141 1.38 21.29 -7.14
N ALA A 142 1.65 21.17 -5.86
CA ALA A 142 2.15 19.95 -5.23
C ALA A 142 1.21 18.75 -5.42
N ILE A 143 -0.12 18.96 -5.42
CA ILE A 143 -1.07 17.84 -5.59
C ILE A 143 -0.95 17.17 -6.96
N GLN A 144 -0.68 17.91 -8.02
CA GLN A 144 -0.53 17.36 -9.36
C GLN A 144 0.71 16.47 -9.44
N LEU A 145 1.84 16.94 -8.93
CA LEU A 145 3.07 16.16 -8.89
C LEU A 145 2.95 14.98 -7.92
N ALA A 146 2.34 15.16 -6.76
CA ALA A 146 2.08 14.07 -5.81
C ALA A 146 1.25 12.95 -6.44
N THR A 147 0.22 13.30 -7.18
CA THR A 147 -0.62 12.32 -7.90
C THR A 147 0.18 11.57 -8.96
N LEU A 148 1.04 12.26 -9.71
CA LEU A 148 1.94 11.64 -10.67
C LEU A 148 2.93 10.67 -10.00
N LEU A 149 3.55 11.08 -8.89
CA LEU A 149 4.49 10.23 -8.15
C LEU A 149 3.79 9.01 -7.53
N ALA A 150 2.57 9.16 -7.02
CA ALA A 150 1.78 8.03 -6.53
C ALA A 150 1.45 7.05 -7.67
N SER A 151 1.11 7.54 -8.86
CA SER A 151 0.90 6.72 -10.05
C SER A 151 2.17 5.99 -10.49
N LEU A 152 3.32 6.64 -10.37
CA LEU A 152 4.63 6.02 -10.66
C LEU A 152 4.91 4.87 -9.69
N LEU A 153 4.65 5.03 -8.40
CA LEU A 153 4.79 3.96 -7.41
C LEU A 153 3.88 2.78 -7.71
N ASP A 154 2.66 3.01 -8.16
CA ASP A 154 1.76 1.94 -8.61
C ASP A 154 2.31 1.19 -9.82
N GLY A 155 2.83 1.90 -10.81
CA GLY A 155 3.45 1.30 -11.98
C GLY A 155 4.71 0.50 -11.64
N MET A 156 5.55 1.03 -10.77
CA MET A 156 6.73 0.33 -10.25
C MET A 156 6.34 -0.98 -9.54
N THR A 157 5.27 -0.97 -8.77
CA THR A 157 4.76 -2.16 -8.08
C THR A 157 4.36 -3.26 -9.07
N ILE A 158 3.66 -2.90 -10.13
CA ILE A 158 3.28 -3.84 -11.19
C ILE A 158 4.52 -4.37 -11.91
N GLN A 159 5.47 -3.50 -12.26
CA GLN A 159 6.73 -3.92 -12.89
C GLN A 159 7.52 -4.89 -12.00
N ALA A 160 7.61 -4.60 -10.71
CA ALA A 160 8.28 -5.47 -9.75
C ALA A 160 7.59 -6.84 -9.61
N GLN A 161 6.27 -6.87 -9.72
CA GLN A 161 5.49 -8.12 -9.68
C GLN A 161 5.75 -8.99 -10.92
N ILE A 162 5.99 -8.38 -12.08
CA ILE A 162 6.37 -9.08 -13.30
C ILE A 162 7.80 -9.61 -13.17
N ASP A 163 8.75 -8.75 -12.84
CA ASP A 163 10.16 -9.07 -12.60
C ASP A 163 10.80 -7.98 -11.74
N THR A 164 11.10 -8.32 -10.48
CA THR A 164 11.70 -7.39 -9.52
C THR A 164 13.00 -6.76 -10.04
N ASN A 165 13.78 -7.47 -10.85
CA ASN A 165 15.04 -6.97 -11.40
C ASN A 165 14.85 -5.83 -12.42
N THR A 166 13.64 -5.62 -12.95
CA THR A 166 13.38 -4.53 -13.88
C THR A 166 13.24 -3.18 -13.21
N VAL A 167 12.98 -3.15 -11.90
CA VAL A 167 12.87 -1.92 -11.12
C VAL A 167 14.22 -1.55 -10.54
N LYS A 168 14.90 -0.63 -11.19
CA LYS A 168 16.18 -0.05 -10.71
C LYS A 168 15.86 1.22 -9.94
N ILE A 169 15.74 1.13 -8.62
CA ILE A 169 15.31 2.25 -7.79
C ILE A 169 16.16 3.50 -7.95
N GLU A 170 17.47 3.35 -8.13
CA GLU A 170 18.38 4.48 -8.33
C GLU A 170 18.04 5.27 -9.60
N ASP A 171 17.66 4.59 -10.67
CA ASP A 171 17.27 5.22 -11.93
C ASP A 171 15.93 5.95 -11.79
N TYR A 172 14.94 5.33 -11.13
CA TYR A 172 13.66 5.97 -10.83
C TYR A 172 13.87 7.21 -9.95
N TRP A 173 14.65 7.07 -8.90
CA TRP A 173 14.88 8.18 -7.98
C TRP A 173 15.57 9.35 -8.66
N LYS A 174 16.56 9.10 -9.49
CA LYS A 174 17.21 10.13 -10.31
C LYS A 174 16.20 10.91 -11.16
N ARG A 175 15.28 10.22 -11.82
CA ARG A 175 14.22 10.85 -12.63
C ARG A 175 13.24 11.65 -11.78
N VAL A 176 12.86 11.12 -10.64
CA VAL A 176 11.99 11.86 -9.70
C VAL A 176 12.64 13.14 -9.23
N GLN A 177 13.93 13.10 -8.87
CA GLN A 177 14.68 14.30 -8.49
C GLN A 177 14.71 15.33 -9.62
N GLN A 178 14.91 14.90 -10.87
CA GLN A 178 14.90 15.79 -12.03
C GLN A 178 13.52 16.44 -12.23
N LEU A 179 12.43 15.69 -12.07
CA LEU A 179 11.07 16.24 -12.10
C LEU A 179 10.85 17.30 -11.03
N ILE A 180 11.25 17.02 -9.80
CA ILE A 180 11.12 17.95 -8.67
C ILE A 180 11.91 19.23 -8.96
N GLN A 181 13.14 19.11 -9.44
CA GLN A 181 13.97 20.28 -9.81
C GLN A 181 13.34 21.10 -10.93
N LEU A 182 12.77 20.45 -11.95
CA LEU A 182 12.08 21.13 -13.04
C LEU A 182 10.89 21.93 -12.53
N GLU A 183 10.08 21.36 -11.64
CA GLU A 183 8.95 22.07 -11.02
C GLU A 183 9.41 23.27 -10.19
N LEU A 184 10.52 23.16 -9.46
CA LEU A 184 11.09 24.24 -8.67
C LEU A 184 11.60 25.40 -9.55
N LEU A 185 12.14 25.10 -10.73
CA LEU A 185 12.59 26.12 -11.69
C LEU A 185 11.42 26.90 -12.32
N ASN A 186 10.23 26.28 -12.38
CA ASN A 186 9.02 26.89 -12.95
C ASN A 186 8.10 27.50 -11.88
N ALA A 187 8.52 27.47 -10.64
CA ALA A 187 7.74 28.02 -9.52
C ALA A 187 7.88 29.54 -9.40
#